data_addf358156e49917e131aaa94fcbadc2
#
_entry.id   addf358156e49917e131aaa94fcbadc2
#
_cell.length_a   1.000
_cell.length_b   1.000
_cell.length_c   1.000
_cell.angle_alpha   90.00
_cell.angle_beta   90.00
_cell.angle_gamma   90.00
#
_symmetry.space_group_name_H-M   'P 1'
#
loop_
_entity.id
_entity.type
_entity.pdbx_description
1 polymer ?
#
loop_
_entity_poly.entity_id
_entity_poly.type
_entity_poly.pdbx_seq_one_letter_code
_entity_poly.pdbx_strand_id
1 'polypeptide(L)'
;HQKEGALNLEDSLEGLEKSANQWLKPYRNAALRENIEVFLVAAAVVLAFRSFFFQPMAIPSGSAQPTFWGITEENLRYKPDAQIPSGLKKIYFSWVKGEKYYQIKAKNSGTFRTIDAKPVRVIPFISKQRFMIGNEKYTLWFPPDSLWARASLQNGMEFKEGEDIIKLKVVSGDHLFVDRFTYNFRRPDRGETIVFKSTGVPKLTQNTHYIKRLVGLGAERIRIGDD
;
A
#
# COMPACT_ATOMS: atom_id res chain seq x y z
N HIS A 1 11.41 43.92 -42.96
CA HIS A 1 12.73 43.43 -42.56
C HIS A 1 12.67 42.31 -41.52
N GLN A 2 11.86 42.41 -40.45
CA GLN A 2 11.77 41.35 -39.42
C GLN A 2 11.03 40.09 -39.93
N LYS A 3 10.00 40.22 -40.74
CA LYS A 3 9.27 39.09 -41.34
C LYS A 3 10.08 38.33 -42.39
N GLU A 4 10.87 39.02 -43.18
CA GLU A 4 11.76 38.41 -44.19
C GLU A 4 12.90 37.63 -43.52
N GLY A 5 13.43 38.12 -42.38
CA GLY A 5 14.44 37.40 -41.62
C GLY A 5 13.92 36.11 -40.96
N ALA A 6 12.66 36.10 -40.53
CA ALA A 6 12.01 34.93 -39.96
C ALA A 6 11.73 33.82 -40.98
N LEU A 7 11.25 34.22 -42.19
CA LEU A 7 11.03 33.30 -43.31
C LEU A 7 12.34 32.67 -43.80
N ASN A 8 13.41 33.44 -43.87
CA ASN A 8 14.74 32.93 -44.25
C ASN A 8 15.31 31.96 -43.16
N LEU A 9 14.96 32.15 -41.91
CA LEU A 9 15.38 31.26 -40.83
C LEU A 9 14.62 29.94 -40.88
N GLU A 10 13.31 29.98 -41.13
CA GLU A 10 12.48 28.79 -41.30
C GLU A 10 12.92 27.94 -42.48
N ASP A 11 13.16 28.55 -43.65
CA ASP A 11 13.67 27.85 -44.82
C ASP A 11 15.06 27.24 -44.60
N SER A 12 15.92 27.91 -43.83
CA SER A 12 17.24 27.40 -43.47
C SER A 12 17.16 26.23 -42.48
N LEU A 13 16.23 26.27 -41.53
CA LEU A 13 15.97 25.18 -40.57
C LEU A 13 15.39 23.97 -41.33
N GLU A 14 14.44 24.16 -42.23
CA GLU A 14 13.86 23.08 -43.00
C GLU A 14 14.92 22.43 -43.92
N GLY A 15 15.81 23.23 -44.52
CA GLY A 15 16.95 22.75 -45.31
C GLY A 15 17.95 21.91 -44.46
N LEU A 16 18.24 22.36 -43.25
CA LEU A 16 19.08 21.64 -42.32
C LEU A 16 18.44 20.31 -41.84
N GLU A 17 17.15 20.36 -41.52
CA GLU A 17 16.38 19.18 -41.12
C GLU A 17 16.33 18.14 -42.26
N LYS A 18 16.09 18.58 -43.49
CA LYS A 18 16.07 17.72 -44.66
C LYS A 18 17.43 17.07 -44.92
N SER A 19 18.51 17.84 -44.76
CA SER A 19 19.88 17.35 -44.89
C SER A 19 20.24 16.38 -43.77
N ALA A 20 19.87 16.70 -42.56
CA ALA A 20 20.10 15.83 -41.40
C ALA A 20 19.35 14.48 -41.57
N ASN A 21 18.08 14.51 -41.98
CA ASN A 21 17.29 13.30 -42.20
C ASN A 21 17.81 12.46 -43.39
N GLN A 22 18.48 13.05 -44.35
CA GLN A 22 19.10 12.34 -45.48
C GLN A 22 20.38 11.59 -45.08
N TRP A 23 21.19 12.15 -44.19
CA TRP A 23 22.48 11.60 -43.80
C TRP A 23 22.44 10.81 -42.49
N LEU A 24 21.53 11.14 -41.56
CA LEU A 24 21.33 10.40 -40.34
C LEU A 24 20.37 9.24 -40.59
N LYS A 25 20.90 8.02 -40.58
CA LYS A 25 20.04 6.83 -40.66
C LYS A 25 19.08 6.84 -39.48
N PRO A 26 17.74 6.75 -39.71
CA PRO A 26 16.79 6.65 -38.60
C PRO A 26 17.11 5.43 -37.75
N TYR A 27 17.07 5.58 -36.45
CA TYR A 27 17.26 4.46 -35.52
C TYR A 27 16.24 3.39 -35.80
N ARG A 28 16.70 2.13 -35.80
CA ARG A 28 15.80 0.98 -35.86
C ARG A 28 14.85 1.04 -34.63
N ASN A 29 13.52 1.03 -34.86
CA ASN A 29 12.49 1.17 -33.85
C ASN A 29 12.53 2.51 -33.07
N ALA A 30 12.68 3.64 -33.74
CA ALA A 30 12.75 4.98 -33.16
C ALA A 30 11.60 5.27 -32.19
N ALA A 31 10.36 4.94 -32.55
CA ALA A 31 9.18 5.13 -31.69
C ALA A 31 9.24 4.29 -30.39
N LEU A 32 9.74 3.07 -30.46
CA LEU A 32 9.91 2.22 -29.26
C LEU A 32 10.97 2.81 -28.33
N ARG A 33 12.07 3.27 -28.88
CA ARG A 33 13.16 3.90 -28.12
C ARG A 33 12.67 5.17 -27.44
N GLU A 34 11.97 6.05 -28.15
CA GLU A 34 11.40 7.28 -27.62
C GLU A 34 10.44 6.99 -26.44
N ASN A 35 9.53 6.02 -26.61
CA ASN A 35 8.63 5.61 -25.53
C ASN A 35 9.37 5.07 -24.30
N ILE A 36 10.44 4.29 -24.51
CA ILE A 36 11.29 3.79 -23.42
C ILE A 36 12.02 4.95 -22.73
N GLU A 37 12.59 5.88 -23.46
CA GLU A 37 13.27 7.06 -22.91
C GLU A 37 12.30 7.92 -22.08
N VAL A 38 11.12 8.22 -22.61
CA VAL A 38 10.07 8.97 -21.88
C VAL A 38 9.66 8.22 -20.62
N PHE A 39 9.44 6.91 -20.70
CA PHE A 39 9.10 6.09 -19.55
C PHE A 39 10.20 6.11 -18.47
N LEU A 40 11.46 5.96 -18.88
CA LEU A 40 12.59 5.97 -17.93
C LEU A 40 12.75 7.34 -17.25
N VAL A 41 12.61 8.43 -17.99
CA VAL A 41 12.67 9.78 -17.43
C VAL A 41 11.50 10.00 -16.47
N ALA A 42 10.27 9.66 -16.86
CA ALA A 42 9.11 9.76 -15.98
C ALA A 42 9.28 8.91 -14.69
N ALA A 43 9.75 7.68 -14.84
CA ALA A 43 10.03 6.82 -13.69
C ALA A 43 11.11 7.41 -12.77
N ALA A 44 12.20 7.93 -13.33
CA ALA A 44 13.26 8.58 -12.55
C ALA A 44 12.75 9.79 -11.77
N VAL A 45 11.95 10.66 -12.41
CA VAL A 45 11.32 11.84 -11.77
C VAL A 45 10.39 11.41 -10.64
N VAL A 46 9.50 10.43 -10.89
CA VAL A 46 8.56 9.93 -9.86
C VAL A 46 9.30 9.31 -8.68
N LEU A 47 10.33 8.50 -8.94
CA LEU A 47 11.14 7.88 -7.89
C LEU A 47 11.92 8.92 -7.10
N ALA A 48 12.50 9.92 -7.75
CA ALA A 48 13.18 11.03 -7.09
C ALA A 48 12.23 11.81 -6.19
N PHE A 49 11.05 12.19 -6.73
CA PHE A 49 10.04 12.92 -5.97
C PHE A 49 9.58 12.13 -4.74
N ARG A 50 9.28 10.84 -4.91
CA ARG A 50 8.91 9.93 -3.82
C ARG A 50 10.02 9.78 -2.77
N SER A 51 11.28 9.75 -3.19
CA SER A 51 12.41 9.53 -2.29
C SER A 51 12.75 10.76 -1.46
N PHE A 52 12.64 11.96 -2.04
CA PHE A 52 13.12 13.18 -1.41
C PHE A 52 12.03 14.05 -0.80
N PHE A 53 10.82 14.04 -1.38
CA PHE A 53 9.77 14.98 -0.96
C PHE A 53 8.60 14.29 -0.22
N PHE A 54 7.90 13.38 -0.88
CA PHE A 54 6.68 12.80 -0.33
C PHE A 54 6.65 11.29 -0.47
N GLN A 55 6.51 10.61 0.66
CA GLN A 55 6.38 9.16 0.68
C GLN A 55 4.94 8.77 1.00
N PRO A 56 4.22 8.08 0.09
CA PRO A 56 2.91 7.53 0.42
C PRO A 56 3.05 6.41 1.45
N MET A 57 2.24 6.48 2.50
CA MET A 57 2.18 5.50 3.58
C MET A 57 0.73 5.23 3.95
N ALA A 58 0.41 3.99 4.35
CA ALA A 58 -0.87 3.62 4.92
C ALA A 58 -0.72 3.41 6.43
N ILE A 59 -1.73 3.78 7.19
CA ILE A 59 -1.74 3.63 8.64
C ILE A 59 -2.24 2.23 9.02
N PRO A 60 -1.39 1.38 9.62
CA PRO A 60 -1.77 0.01 9.92
C PRO A 60 -2.56 -0.15 11.22
N SER A 61 -2.44 0.78 12.17
CA SER A 61 -3.00 0.65 13.52
C SER A 61 -3.71 1.91 14.00
N GLY A 62 -4.64 1.77 14.95
CA GLY A 62 -5.39 2.88 15.52
C GLY A 62 -4.62 3.77 16.50
N SER A 63 -3.28 3.61 16.62
CA SER A 63 -2.50 4.34 17.62
C SER A 63 -2.35 5.84 17.39
N ALA A 64 -2.80 6.34 16.23
CA ALA A 64 -2.81 7.76 15.89
C ALA A 64 -4.22 8.38 15.92
N GLN A 65 -5.21 7.65 16.45
CA GLN A 65 -6.56 8.17 16.66
C GLN A 65 -6.58 9.31 17.69
N PRO A 66 -7.51 10.24 17.59
CA PRO A 66 -8.58 10.34 16.59
C PRO A 66 -8.12 10.99 15.26
N THR A 67 -6.86 11.43 15.15
CA THR A 67 -6.38 12.17 13.98
C THR A 67 -6.34 11.31 12.71
N PHE A 68 -5.90 10.05 12.84
CA PHE A 68 -5.80 9.12 11.73
C PHE A 68 -6.32 7.74 12.14
N TRP A 69 -7.01 7.08 11.20
CA TRP A 69 -7.58 5.77 11.40
C TRP A 69 -6.70 4.69 10.78
N GLY A 70 -6.42 3.66 11.56
CA GLY A 70 -5.72 2.48 11.08
C GLY A 70 -6.64 1.51 10.36
N ILE A 71 -6.08 0.38 9.93
CA ILE A 71 -6.84 -0.74 9.39
C ILE A 71 -7.80 -1.23 10.47
N THR A 72 -9.10 -1.25 10.15
CA THR A 72 -10.13 -1.81 11.00
C THR A 72 -10.68 -3.10 10.41
N GLU A 73 -11.11 -4.00 11.27
CA GLU A 73 -11.74 -5.25 10.86
C GLU A 73 -13.06 -5.48 11.57
N GLU A 74 -13.94 -6.18 10.88
CA GLU A 74 -15.19 -6.64 11.41
C GLU A 74 -15.35 -8.12 11.08
N ASN A 75 -15.40 -8.95 12.13
CA ASN A 75 -15.65 -10.38 11.96
C ASN A 75 -17.17 -10.61 11.79
N LEU A 76 -17.56 -10.86 10.55
CA LEU A 76 -18.96 -11.03 10.17
C LEU A 76 -19.47 -12.46 10.40
N ARG A 77 -18.65 -13.38 10.89
CA ARG A 77 -19.02 -14.77 11.16
C ARG A 77 -20.14 -14.85 12.20
N TYR A 78 -20.15 -13.93 13.16
CA TYR A 78 -21.17 -13.85 14.21
C TYR A 78 -22.38 -12.99 13.83
N LYS A 79 -22.44 -12.51 12.57
CA LYS A 79 -23.55 -11.71 12.04
C LYS A 79 -24.17 -12.44 10.86
N PRO A 80 -25.19 -13.30 11.07
CA PRO A 80 -25.76 -14.12 10.00
C PRO A 80 -26.35 -13.29 8.87
N ASP A 81 -26.94 -12.12 9.19
CA ASP A 81 -27.58 -11.22 8.23
C ASP A 81 -26.60 -10.37 7.42
N ALA A 82 -25.31 -10.40 7.75
CA ALA A 82 -24.31 -9.63 7.03
C ALA A 82 -24.12 -10.21 5.62
N GLN A 83 -24.56 -9.44 4.62
CA GLN A 83 -24.38 -9.78 3.22
C GLN A 83 -22.99 -9.33 2.73
N ILE A 84 -22.30 -10.22 2.05
CA ILE A 84 -21.04 -9.90 1.39
C ILE A 84 -21.33 -9.42 -0.03
N PRO A 85 -20.84 -8.22 -0.41
CA PRO A 85 -21.00 -7.73 -1.76
C PRO A 85 -20.39 -8.69 -2.79
N SER A 86 -21.08 -8.91 -3.91
CA SER A 86 -20.62 -9.75 -5.00
C SER A 86 -20.50 -8.97 -6.31
N GLY A 87 -19.75 -9.51 -7.28
CA GLY A 87 -19.61 -8.92 -8.61
C GLY A 87 -19.04 -7.49 -8.58
N LEU A 88 -19.61 -6.59 -9.38
CA LEU A 88 -19.15 -5.20 -9.52
C LEU A 88 -19.23 -4.40 -8.21
N LYS A 89 -20.18 -4.71 -7.32
CA LYS A 89 -20.28 -4.07 -5.99
C LYS A 89 -19.03 -4.37 -5.15
N LYS A 90 -18.51 -5.59 -5.19
CA LYS A 90 -17.27 -5.94 -4.47
C LYS A 90 -16.08 -5.14 -4.97
N ILE A 91 -15.97 -4.94 -6.29
CA ILE A 91 -14.92 -4.11 -6.90
C ILE A 91 -15.06 -2.66 -6.46
N TYR A 92 -16.25 -2.08 -6.54
CA TYR A 92 -16.51 -0.72 -6.08
C TYR A 92 -16.14 -0.52 -4.60
N PHE A 93 -16.57 -1.41 -3.71
CA PHE A 93 -16.24 -1.32 -2.29
C PHE A 93 -14.73 -1.44 -2.05
N SER A 94 -14.05 -2.32 -2.80
CA SER A 94 -12.59 -2.50 -2.66
C SER A 94 -11.80 -1.28 -3.14
N TRP A 95 -12.18 -0.67 -4.28
CA TRP A 95 -11.42 0.41 -4.90
C TRP A 95 -11.79 1.80 -4.38
N VAL A 96 -13.08 2.04 -4.13
CA VAL A 96 -13.58 3.38 -3.75
C VAL A 96 -13.65 3.52 -2.23
N LYS A 97 -14.15 2.50 -1.53
CA LYS A 97 -14.32 2.54 -0.06
C LYS A 97 -13.17 1.91 0.71
N GLY A 98 -12.20 1.27 0.03
CA GLY A 98 -11.12 0.57 0.68
C GLY A 98 -11.57 -0.64 1.52
N GLU A 99 -12.76 -1.18 1.26
CA GLU A 99 -13.33 -2.30 1.99
C GLU A 99 -13.08 -3.62 1.26
N LYS A 100 -12.40 -4.55 1.90
CA LYS A 100 -12.14 -5.89 1.36
C LYS A 100 -12.93 -6.92 2.13
N TYR A 101 -13.60 -7.79 1.40
CA TYR A 101 -14.43 -8.84 1.96
C TYR A 101 -13.83 -10.21 1.65
N TYR A 102 -13.70 -11.03 2.68
CA TYR A 102 -13.19 -12.39 2.60
C TYR A 102 -14.26 -13.35 3.10
N GLN A 103 -14.58 -14.36 2.31
CA GLN A 103 -15.49 -15.43 2.71
C GLN A 103 -14.96 -16.79 2.25
N ILE A 104 -14.87 -17.72 3.17
CA ILE A 104 -14.58 -19.12 2.91
C ILE A 104 -15.53 -19.95 3.77
N LYS A 105 -16.26 -20.86 3.14
CA LYS A 105 -17.13 -21.82 3.82
C LYS A 105 -16.46 -23.19 3.89
N ALA A 106 -16.76 -23.93 4.95
CA ALA A 106 -16.29 -25.30 5.11
C ALA A 106 -17.00 -26.21 4.09
N LYS A 107 -16.20 -26.95 3.31
CA LYS A 107 -16.74 -27.96 2.38
C LYS A 107 -17.14 -29.24 3.10
N ASN A 108 -16.43 -29.58 4.17
CA ASN A 108 -16.65 -30.75 5.00
C ASN A 108 -16.49 -30.33 6.48
N SER A 109 -17.09 -31.11 7.36
CA SER A 109 -16.88 -30.92 8.81
C SER A 109 -15.46 -31.34 9.21
N GLY A 110 -14.87 -30.62 10.16
CA GLY A 110 -13.54 -30.96 10.65
C GLY A 110 -12.90 -29.87 11.50
N THR A 111 -11.70 -30.15 11.95
CA THR A 111 -10.93 -29.29 12.86
C THR A 111 -10.01 -28.36 12.05
N PHE A 112 -9.99 -27.09 12.39
CA PHE A 112 -9.11 -26.08 11.80
C PHE A 112 -7.65 -26.31 12.20
N ARG A 113 -6.77 -26.29 11.19
CA ARG A 113 -5.30 -26.31 11.37
C ARG A 113 -4.64 -25.32 10.45
N THR A 114 -3.77 -24.48 11.00
CA THR A 114 -2.97 -23.54 10.23
C THR A 114 -1.81 -24.25 9.53
N ILE A 115 -1.66 -24.04 8.22
CA ILE A 115 -0.47 -24.46 7.47
C ILE A 115 0.54 -23.32 7.46
N ASP A 116 0.10 -22.14 7.03
CA ASP A 116 0.95 -20.96 6.95
C ASP A 116 0.60 -19.99 8.09
N ALA A 117 1.52 -19.77 9.03
CA ALA A 117 1.30 -18.83 10.12
C ALA A 117 1.19 -17.38 9.64
N LYS A 118 1.92 -17.03 8.58
CA LYS A 118 1.94 -15.72 7.93
C LYS A 118 1.72 -15.85 6.42
N PRO A 119 1.31 -14.76 5.73
CA PRO A 119 1.21 -14.77 4.28
C PRO A 119 2.53 -15.17 3.60
N VAL A 120 2.46 -16.13 2.70
CA VAL A 120 3.61 -16.59 1.89
C VAL A 120 3.56 -15.87 0.54
N ARG A 121 4.63 -15.16 0.20
CA ARG A 121 4.78 -14.53 -1.13
C ARG A 121 5.05 -15.59 -2.19
N VAL A 122 4.30 -15.53 -3.27
CA VAL A 122 4.49 -16.42 -4.45
C VAL A 122 5.33 -15.68 -5.49
N ILE A 123 4.97 -14.44 -5.78
CA ILE A 123 5.68 -13.50 -6.65
C ILE A 123 5.53 -12.09 -6.03
N PRO A 124 6.31 -11.08 -6.48
CA PRO A 124 6.09 -9.71 -6.04
C PRO A 124 4.62 -9.33 -6.17
N PHE A 125 4.04 -8.79 -5.08
CA PHE A 125 2.63 -8.36 -4.97
C PHE A 125 1.58 -9.46 -4.83
N ILE A 126 1.90 -10.75 -5.02
CA ILE A 126 0.94 -11.85 -4.83
C ILE A 126 1.36 -12.68 -3.62
N SER A 127 0.45 -12.76 -2.65
CA SER A 127 0.61 -13.60 -1.46
C SER A 127 -0.58 -14.55 -1.30
N LYS A 128 -0.32 -15.66 -0.64
CA LYS A 128 -1.34 -16.64 -0.26
C LYS A 128 -1.12 -17.10 1.17
N GLN A 129 -2.18 -17.60 1.78
CA GLN A 129 -2.13 -18.20 3.10
C GLN A 129 -3.01 -19.45 3.11
N ARG A 130 -2.50 -20.55 3.66
CA ARG A 130 -3.13 -21.87 3.59
C ARG A 130 -3.47 -22.38 4.98
N PHE A 131 -4.55 -23.13 5.04
CA PHE A 131 -5.02 -23.82 6.23
C PHE A 131 -5.76 -25.10 5.85
N MET A 132 -6.13 -25.89 6.81
CA MET A 132 -6.90 -27.14 6.61
C MET A 132 -8.12 -27.15 7.54
N ILE A 133 -9.20 -27.81 7.06
CA ILE A 133 -10.31 -28.26 7.90
C ILE A 133 -10.38 -29.78 7.70
N GLY A 134 -10.11 -30.52 8.79
CA GLY A 134 -9.94 -31.97 8.67
C GLY A 134 -8.85 -32.30 7.67
N ASN A 135 -9.21 -32.98 6.56
CA ASN A 135 -8.30 -33.36 5.48
C ASN A 135 -8.34 -32.38 4.28
N GLU A 136 -9.27 -31.43 4.27
CA GLU A 136 -9.43 -30.47 3.17
C GLU A 136 -8.52 -29.27 3.32
N LYS A 137 -7.80 -28.93 2.23
CA LYS A 137 -6.87 -27.81 2.16
C LYS A 137 -7.51 -26.60 1.51
N TYR A 138 -7.40 -25.46 2.19
CA TYR A 138 -7.89 -24.16 1.73
C TYR A 138 -6.74 -23.22 1.44
N THR A 139 -6.92 -22.38 0.42
CA THR A 139 -5.96 -21.34 0.06
C THR A 139 -6.70 -20.02 -0.07
N LEU A 140 -6.28 -19.03 0.70
CA LEU A 140 -6.73 -17.64 0.57
C LEU A 140 -5.66 -16.84 -0.16
N TRP A 141 -6.05 -16.22 -1.27
CA TRP A 141 -5.21 -15.31 -2.01
C TRP A 141 -5.38 -13.88 -1.49
N PHE A 142 -4.27 -13.11 -1.48
CA PHE A 142 -4.23 -11.74 -0.97
C PHE A 142 -4.79 -11.62 0.46
N PRO A 143 -4.32 -12.46 1.39
CA PRO A 143 -4.81 -12.42 2.76
C PRO A 143 -4.44 -11.08 3.40
N PRO A 144 -5.28 -10.56 4.32
CA PRO A 144 -4.89 -9.43 5.14
C PRO A 144 -3.78 -9.83 6.11
N ASP A 145 -3.00 -8.85 6.57
CA ASP A 145 -2.04 -9.08 7.63
C ASP A 145 -2.74 -9.57 8.89
N SER A 146 -2.11 -10.52 9.60
CA SER A 146 -2.66 -11.12 10.83
C SER A 146 -4.04 -11.77 10.64
N LEU A 147 -4.27 -12.43 9.50
CA LEU A 147 -5.55 -13.05 9.14
C LEU A 147 -6.16 -13.88 10.28
N TRP A 148 -5.37 -14.73 10.94
CA TRP A 148 -5.88 -15.65 11.97
C TRP A 148 -6.42 -14.90 13.18
N ALA A 149 -5.70 -13.86 13.63
CA ALA A 149 -6.16 -13.01 14.74
C ALA A 149 -7.43 -12.23 14.35
N ARG A 150 -7.44 -11.63 13.15
CA ARG A 150 -8.60 -10.85 12.66
C ARG A 150 -9.86 -11.70 12.47
N ALA A 151 -9.70 -12.93 12.01
CA ALA A 151 -10.80 -13.87 11.84
C ALA A 151 -11.13 -14.63 13.15
N SER A 152 -10.41 -14.37 14.23
CA SER A 152 -10.54 -15.08 15.53
C SER A 152 -10.44 -16.60 15.35
N LEU A 153 -9.45 -17.06 14.57
CA LEU A 153 -9.22 -18.47 14.28
C LEU A 153 -8.03 -19.00 15.07
N GLN A 154 -8.25 -20.12 15.71
CA GLN A 154 -7.23 -20.86 16.48
C GLN A 154 -7.22 -22.33 16.06
N ASN A 155 -6.05 -22.97 16.10
CA ASN A 155 -5.93 -24.39 15.87
C ASN A 155 -6.80 -25.18 16.87
N GLY A 156 -7.49 -26.20 16.37
CA GLY A 156 -8.40 -27.02 17.19
C GLY A 156 -9.86 -26.59 17.13
N MET A 157 -10.20 -25.45 16.53
CA MET A 157 -11.61 -25.05 16.33
C MET A 157 -12.31 -26.02 15.37
N GLU A 158 -13.52 -26.42 15.70
CA GLU A 158 -14.33 -27.30 14.87
C GLU A 158 -15.30 -26.50 14.00
N PHE A 159 -15.47 -26.95 12.77
CA PHE A 159 -16.39 -26.39 11.78
C PHE A 159 -17.25 -27.47 11.20
N LYS A 160 -18.52 -27.15 10.99
CA LYS A 160 -19.48 -28.02 10.28
C LYS A 160 -19.48 -27.68 8.78
N GLU A 161 -19.88 -28.64 7.97
CA GLU A 161 -20.07 -28.40 6.53
C GLU A 161 -21.03 -27.22 6.29
N GLY A 162 -20.67 -26.32 5.36
CA GLY A 162 -21.43 -25.12 5.03
C GLY A 162 -21.22 -23.93 5.96
N GLU A 163 -20.55 -24.11 7.12
CA GLU A 163 -20.28 -23.05 8.07
C GLU A 163 -19.22 -22.09 7.53
N ASP A 164 -19.36 -20.80 7.82
CA ASP A 164 -18.37 -19.78 7.45
C ASP A 164 -17.11 -19.93 8.32
N ILE A 165 -16.01 -20.39 7.74
CA ILE A 165 -14.70 -20.45 8.40
C ILE A 165 -14.15 -19.03 8.53
N ILE A 166 -14.17 -18.30 7.43
CA ILE A 166 -13.77 -16.90 7.34
C ILE A 166 -14.95 -16.13 6.75
N LYS A 167 -15.43 -15.13 7.47
CA LYS A 167 -16.38 -14.12 6.99
C LYS A 167 -15.96 -12.80 7.59
N LEU A 168 -15.07 -12.08 6.88
CA LEU A 168 -14.33 -10.95 7.40
C LEU A 168 -14.46 -9.75 6.48
N LYS A 169 -14.77 -8.59 7.04
CA LYS A 169 -14.65 -7.29 6.41
C LYS A 169 -13.39 -6.61 6.94
N VAL A 170 -12.53 -6.13 6.06
CA VAL A 170 -11.34 -5.36 6.40
C VAL A 170 -11.43 -4.01 5.69
N VAL A 171 -11.36 -2.94 6.46
CA VAL A 171 -11.33 -1.57 5.93
C VAL A 171 -9.90 -1.06 5.98
N SER A 172 -9.40 -0.57 4.86
CA SER A 172 -8.05 0.02 4.80
C SER A 172 -7.97 1.23 5.72
N GLY A 173 -6.81 1.38 6.37
CA GLY A 173 -6.50 2.60 7.10
C GLY A 173 -6.28 3.80 6.18
N ASP A 174 -6.17 4.96 6.78
CA ASP A 174 -5.90 6.20 6.07
C ASP A 174 -4.60 6.12 5.29
N HIS A 175 -4.60 6.73 4.11
CA HIS A 175 -3.42 6.88 3.27
C HIS A 175 -2.90 8.30 3.41
N LEU A 176 -1.62 8.44 3.70
CA LEU A 176 -0.95 9.71 3.93
C LEU A 176 0.18 9.90 2.95
N PHE A 177 0.46 11.15 2.64
CA PHE A 177 1.73 11.57 2.09
C PHE A 177 2.59 12.13 3.21
N VAL A 178 3.66 11.42 3.54
CA VAL A 178 4.60 11.84 4.56
C VAL A 178 5.61 12.79 3.95
N ASP A 179 5.65 14.01 4.47
CA ASP A 179 6.65 15.02 4.11
C ASP A 179 8.01 14.59 4.66
N ARG A 180 8.97 14.42 3.77
CA ARG A 180 10.36 14.07 4.11
C ARG A 180 11.31 15.25 4.01
N PHE A 181 10.81 16.39 3.50
CA PHE A 181 11.62 17.54 3.19
C PHE A 181 11.71 18.53 4.34
N THR A 182 10.59 18.84 4.98
CA THR A 182 10.47 19.90 5.98
C THR A 182 11.45 19.75 7.15
N TYR A 183 11.61 18.54 7.70
CA TYR A 183 12.47 18.31 8.86
C TYR A 183 13.99 18.26 8.55
N ASN A 184 14.37 18.46 7.30
CA ASN A 184 15.78 18.75 6.96
C ASN A 184 16.16 20.21 7.28
N PHE A 185 15.17 21.11 7.40
CA PHE A 185 15.37 22.56 7.58
C PHE A 185 14.88 23.09 8.93
N ARG A 186 13.98 22.38 9.59
CA ARG A 186 13.52 22.74 10.93
C ARG A 186 13.34 21.53 11.83
N ARG A 187 13.34 21.75 13.11
CA ARG A 187 12.98 20.72 14.10
C ARG A 187 11.46 20.61 14.22
N PRO A 188 10.93 19.42 14.55
CA PRO A 188 9.52 19.24 14.82
C PRO A 188 9.11 19.98 16.11
N ASP A 189 7.90 20.52 16.13
CA ASP A 189 7.31 21.18 17.28
C ASP A 189 6.42 20.24 18.10
N ARG A 190 6.19 20.59 19.37
CA ARG A 190 5.28 19.83 20.23
C ARG A 190 3.86 19.85 19.67
N GLY A 191 3.21 18.71 19.67
CA GLY A 191 1.86 18.53 19.09
C GLY A 191 1.85 18.08 17.64
N GLU A 192 2.97 18.20 16.91
CA GLU A 192 3.06 17.73 15.53
C GLU A 192 3.00 16.19 15.47
N THR A 193 2.40 15.70 14.40
CA THR A 193 2.43 14.26 14.09
C THR A 193 3.67 13.96 13.27
N ILE A 194 4.54 13.14 13.84
CA ILE A 194 5.81 12.75 13.21
C ILE A 194 5.80 11.30 12.78
N VAL A 195 6.48 11.03 11.67
CA VAL A 195 6.81 9.67 11.23
C VAL A 195 8.30 9.47 11.41
N PHE A 196 8.68 8.42 12.14
CA PHE A 196 10.08 8.11 12.39
C PHE A 196 10.37 6.63 12.18
N LYS A 197 11.61 6.31 11.87
CA LYS A 197 12.10 4.94 11.77
C LYS A 197 12.65 4.50 13.12
N SER A 198 12.24 3.35 13.59
CA SER A 198 12.61 2.81 14.92
C SER A 198 14.03 2.25 15.01
N THR A 199 14.87 2.51 14.01
CA THR A 199 16.27 2.04 14.02
C THR A 199 17.01 2.61 15.23
N GLY A 200 17.54 1.73 16.08
CA GLY A 200 18.26 2.13 17.31
C GLY A 200 17.36 2.52 18.49
N VAL A 201 16.03 2.48 18.36
CA VAL A 201 15.12 2.72 19.49
C VAL A 201 14.88 1.41 20.25
N PRO A 202 15.30 1.31 21.52
CA PRO A 202 15.10 0.09 22.30
C PRO A 202 13.61 -0.28 22.47
N LYS A 203 13.33 -1.55 22.56
CA LYS A 203 11.97 -2.12 22.77
C LYS A 203 10.98 -1.92 21.61
N LEU A 204 11.36 -1.27 20.51
CA LEU A 204 10.55 -1.20 19.31
C LEU A 204 11.03 -2.22 18.26
N THR A 205 10.10 -2.68 17.41
CA THR A 205 10.45 -3.49 16.24
C THR A 205 11.38 -2.67 15.35
N GLN A 206 12.59 -3.15 15.12
CA GLN A 206 13.62 -2.42 14.39
C GLN A 206 13.28 -2.24 12.91
N ASN A 207 13.79 -1.18 12.31
CA ASN A 207 13.60 -0.85 10.89
C ASN A 207 12.14 -0.69 10.45
N THR A 208 11.24 -0.34 11.38
CA THR A 208 9.82 -0.12 11.12
C THR A 208 9.50 1.37 11.26
N HIS A 209 8.57 1.87 10.43
CA HIS A 209 8.08 3.23 10.55
C HIS A 209 6.95 3.31 11.56
N TYR A 210 7.04 4.27 12.45
CA TYR A 210 6.00 4.59 13.44
C TYR A 210 5.48 6.00 13.20
N ILE A 211 4.18 6.19 13.38
CA ILE A 211 3.52 7.49 13.38
C ILE A 211 3.06 7.79 14.80
N LYS A 212 3.48 8.91 15.36
CA LYS A 212 3.12 9.32 16.73
C LYS A 212 3.03 10.83 16.80
N ARG A 213 2.25 11.32 17.78
CA ARG A 213 2.22 12.73 18.13
C ARG A 213 3.40 13.04 19.05
N LEU A 214 4.13 14.11 18.73
CA LEU A 214 5.25 14.57 19.53
C LEU A 214 4.73 15.31 20.77
N VAL A 215 4.87 14.72 21.94
CA VAL A 215 4.38 15.29 23.21
C VAL A 215 5.50 15.91 24.06
N GLY A 216 6.76 15.59 23.78
CA GLY A 216 7.91 16.13 24.47
C GLY A 216 9.09 16.35 23.55
N LEU A 217 9.90 17.35 23.86
CA LEU A 217 11.12 17.68 23.15
C LEU A 217 12.36 17.18 23.90
N GLY A 218 13.52 17.25 23.26
CA GLY A 218 14.78 16.85 23.90
C GLY A 218 15.06 17.65 25.19
N ALA A 219 15.66 16.99 26.18
CA ALA A 219 15.98 17.53 27.51
C ALA A 219 14.78 17.87 28.42
N GLU A 220 13.55 17.51 28.05
CA GLU A 220 12.37 17.69 28.87
C GLU A 220 12.08 16.46 29.75
N ARG A 221 11.49 16.71 30.91
CA ARG A 221 10.90 15.66 31.74
C ARG A 221 9.39 15.67 31.56
N ILE A 222 8.84 14.54 31.14
CA ILE A 222 7.40 14.35 30.98
C ILE A 222 6.90 13.50 32.13
N ARG A 223 5.85 14.00 32.80
CA ARG A 223 5.11 13.24 33.82
C ARG A 223 3.74 12.91 33.25
N ILE A 224 3.40 11.63 33.24
CA ILE A 224 2.05 11.16 32.91
C ILE A 224 1.34 10.99 34.24
N GLY A 225 0.26 11.76 34.45
CA GLY A 225 -0.63 11.62 35.60
C GLY A 225 -1.79 10.71 35.25
N ASP A 226 -2.30 9.99 36.24
CA ASP A 226 -3.60 9.33 36.17
C ASP A 226 -4.65 10.38 36.53
N ASP A 227 -5.41 10.89 35.55
CA ASP A 227 -6.58 11.75 35.74
C ASP A 227 -7.83 10.90 35.75
#